data_cbbb41cf919f4e86f0326ee75edd2101
#
_entry.id   cbbb41cf919f4e86f0326ee75edd2101
#
_cell.length_a   1.000
_cell.length_b   1.000
_cell.length_c   1.000
_cell.angle_alpha   90.00
_cell.angle_beta   90.00
_cell.angle_gamma   90.00
#
_symmetry.space_group_name_H-M   'P 1'
#
loop_
_entity.id
_entity.type
_entity.pdbx_description
1 polymer ?
#
loop_
_entity_poly.entity_id
_entity_poly.type
_entity_poly.pdbx_seq_one_letter_code
_entity_poly.pdbx_strand_id
1 'polypeptide(L)'
;MSDSFYPLEVLDVRPETADALTLRLRAPADAVDAFVFRPGQYLTLRAAIGGEDVRRSYSICAAPADGELRVGIKRVAGGRFSSWASSLRAGDTVEAMPPSGNFTWDFVPGRAASYVAFAAGSGITPVLSLLKTALAVEPDSRFTLLYGNRSSDSIMFLEELAALKNRYLGRLQVYHFLTAEADDVALFNGRLDAARIAEALRSLVDTSGLEAAFVCGPAAMMDAAERGLIDAGVDPARILVERFTAGPLSAAAAAAARVLEAKAEGRMVQVTLDGRRRTIEFHAGLGSILESARAAGMPAPFACKAGVCATCRARLTLGEVEMKANYGLSAGEVAQGFVLTCQAVPITDDVAVDFDG
;
A
#
# COMPACT_ATOMS: atom_id res chain seq x y z
N MET A 1 13.02 -8.87 10.44
CA MET A 1 11.57 -9.19 10.68
C MET A 1 11.36 -10.64 10.25
N SER A 2 10.99 -11.52 11.17
CA SER A 2 10.70 -12.92 10.84
C SER A 2 9.51 -13.01 9.88
N ASP A 3 9.51 -13.96 8.95
CA ASP A 3 8.37 -14.30 8.06
C ASP A 3 7.22 -14.94 8.88
N SER A 4 6.97 -14.40 10.09
CA SER A 4 6.02 -14.96 11.03
C SER A 4 4.59 -14.58 10.62
N PHE A 5 3.83 -15.58 10.20
CA PHE A 5 2.41 -15.47 9.99
C PHE A 5 1.65 -15.95 11.22
N TYR A 6 0.63 -15.21 11.58
CA TYR A 6 -0.26 -15.50 12.70
C TYR A 6 -1.65 -15.87 12.17
N PRO A 7 -2.31 -16.89 12.73
CA PRO A 7 -3.65 -17.27 12.34
C PRO A 7 -4.67 -16.28 12.92
N LEU A 8 -5.21 -15.39 12.09
CA LEU A 8 -6.25 -14.45 12.48
C LEU A 8 -7.62 -15.07 12.25
N GLU A 9 -8.50 -14.96 13.24
CA GLU A 9 -9.89 -15.36 13.10
C GLU A 9 -10.68 -14.31 12.30
N VAL A 10 -11.46 -14.75 11.34
CA VAL A 10 -12.43 -13.92 10.62
C VAL A 10 -13.65 -13.74 11.49
N LEU A 11 -13.85 -12.54 12.02
CA LEU A 11 -15.01 -12.21 12.86
C LEU A 11 -16.26 -11.91 12.04
N ASP A 12 -16.06 -11.29 10.87
CA ASP A 12 -17.15 -10.84 10.02
C ASP A 12 -16.66 -10.65 8.59
N VAL A 13 -17.55 -10.92 7.63
CA VAL A 13 -17.33 -10.70 6.20
C VAL A 13 -18.53 -9.92 5.68
N ARG A 14 -18.33 -8.65 5.29
CA ARG A 14 -19.40 -7.79 4.78
C ARG A 14 -19.20 -7.45 3.32
N PRO A 15 -20.21 -7.65 2.47
CA PRO A 15 -20.24 -7.04 1.16
C PRO A 15 -20.19 -5.51 1.29
N GLU A 16 -19.35 -4.88 0.49
CA GLU A 16 -19.20 -3.42 0.45
C GLU A 16 -19.77 -2.85 -0.84
N THR A 17 -19.45 -3.51 -1.96
CA THR A 17 -20.02 -3.27 -3.28
C THR A 17 -20.19 -4.61 -3.99
N ALA A 18 -20.71 -4.61 -5.22
CA ALA A 18 -20.84 -5.84 -6.02
C ALA A 18 -19.50 -6.58 -6.22
N ASP A 19 -18.37 -5.85 -6.15
CA ASP A 19 -17.02 -6.37 -6.38
C ASP A 19 -16.05 -6.13 -5.21
N ALA A 20 -16.55 -5.73 -4.04
CA ALA A 20 -15.72 -5.49 -2.85
C ALA A 20 -16.36 -6.02 -1.57
N LEU A 21 -15.52 -6.38 -0.61
CA LEU A 21 -15.91 -6.81 0.73
C LEU A 21 -14.95 -6.28 1.78
N THR A 22 -15.37 -6.32 3.05
CA THR A 22 -14.50 -6.10 4.19
C THR A 22 -14.39 -7.37 5.01
N LEU A 23 -13.19 -7.59 5.57
CA LEU A 23 -12.91 -8.62 6.57
C LEU A 23 -12.59 -7.94 7.88
N ARG A 24 -13.34 -8.26 8.94
CA ARG A 24 -12.98 -7.92 10.31
C ARG A 24 -12.27 -9.12 10.93
N LEU A 25 -11.08 -8.88 11.45
CA LEU A 25 -10.15 -9.90 11.89
C LEU A 25 -9.83 -9.75 13.37
N ARG A 26 -9.47 -10.86 14.02
CA ARG A 26 -9.01 -10.89 15.41
C ARG A 26 -7.70 -11.65 15.50
N ALA A 27 -6.68 -10.98 16.06
CA ALA A 27 -5.41 -11.61 16.38
C ALA A 27 -5.57 -12.61 17.55
N PRO A 28 -4.74 -13.67 17.61
CA PRO A 28 -4.66 -14.54 18.77
C PRO A 28 -4.31 -13.75 20.04
N ALA A 29 -4.75 -14.20 21.20
CA ALA A 29 -4.60 -13.48 22.47
C ALA A 29 -3.12 -13.21 22.85
N ASP A 30 -2.22 -14.09 22.46
CA ASP A 30 -0.76 -13.99 22.67
C ASP A 30 -0.04 -13.12 21.63
N ALA A 31 -0.74 -12.62 20.62
CA ALA A 31 -0.18 -11.82 19.55
C ALA A 31 -0.88 -10.47 19.33
N VAL A 32 -1.79 -10.06 20.22
CA VAL A 32 -2.57 -8.82 20.10
C VAL A 32 -1.66 -7.59 19.93
N ASP A 33 -0.58 -7.51 20.69
CA ASP A 33 0.37 -6.39 20.65
C ASP A 33 1.11 -6.30 19.30
N ALA A 34 1.31 -7.44 18.63
CA ALA A 34 1.93 -7.46 17.31
C ALA A 34 1.01 -6.88 16.22
N PHE A 35 -0.28 -6.77 16.47
CA PHE A 35 -1.28 -6.25 15.54
C PHE A 35 -1.76 -4.84 15.88
N VAL A 36 -1.10 -4.14 16.81
CA VAL A 36 -1.27 -2.70 16.96
C VAL A 36 -0.75 -2.03 15.69
N PHE A 37 -1.54 -1.14 15.11
CA PHE A 37 -1.22 -0.52 13.83
C PHE A 37 -1.27 1.00 13.88
N ARG A 38 -0.57 1.63 12.94
CA ARG A 38 -0.68 3.05 12.61
C ARG A 38 -1.65 3.23 11.43
N PRO A 39 -2.39 4.36 11.37
CA PRO A 39 -3.32 4.60 10.25
C PRO A 39 -2.58 4.58 8.91
N GLY A 40 -3.18 3.95 7.90
CA GLY A 40 -2.61 3.78 6.57
C GLY A 40 -1.75 2.55 6.36
N GLN A 41 -1.41 1.78 7.42
CA GLN A 41 -0.72 0.50 7.30
C GLN A 41 -1.60 -0.59 6.67
N TYR A 42 -0.98 -1.68 6.22
CA TYR A 42 -1.63 -2.85 5.62
C TYR A 42 -1.25 -4.14 6.34
N LEU A 43 -2.03 -5.19 6.11
CA LEU A 43 -1.71 -6.57 6.44
C LEU A 43 -1.29 -7.32 5.18
N THR A 44 -0.26 -8.16 5.29
CA THR A 44 0.02 -9.20 4.29
C THR A 44 -0.73 -10.46 4.70
N LEU A 45 -1.78 -10.78 3.95
CA LEU A 45 -2.56 -12.00 4.15
C LEU A 45 -2.01 -13.14 3.29
N ARG A 46 -2.06 -14.36 3.83
CA ARG A 46 -1.61 -15.60 3.18
C ARG A 46 -2.70 -16.67 3.20
N ALA A 47 -2.81 -17.40 2.10
CA ALA A 47 -3.66 -18.58 2.00
C ALA A 47 -3.09 -19.60 1.03
N ALA A 48 -3.32 -20.88 1.30
CA ALA A 48 -3.06 -21.96 0.34
C ALA A 48 -4.22 -22.03 -0.66
N ILE A 49 -3.98 -21.63 -1.90
CA ILE A 49 -5.00 -21.59 -2.96
C ILE A 49 -4.55 -22.46 -4.14
N GLY A 50 -5.27 -23.58 -4.36
CA GLY A 50 -4.87 -24.54 -5.38
C GLY A 50 -3.52 -25.19 -5.11
N GLY A 51 -3.15 -25.36 -3.83
CA GLY A 51 -1.88 -25.95 -3.42
C GLY A 51 -0.69 -24.98 -3.41
N GLU A 52 -0.89 -23.72 -3.76
CA GLU A 52 0.16 -22.70 -3.77
C GLU A 52 0.02 -21.69 -2.64
N ASP A 53 1.15 -21.24 -2.08
CA ASP A 53 1.23 -20.14 -1.10
C ASP A 53 0.97 -18.81 -1.82
N VAL A 54 -0.23 -18.26 -1.62
CA VAL A 54 -0.65 -16.99 -2.24
C VAL A 54 -0.71 -15.91 -1.16
N ARG A 55 0.09 -14.85 -1.35
CA ARG A 55 0.20 -13.73 -0.41
C ARG A 55 -0.25 -12.43 -1.08
N ARG A 56 -1.03 -11.60 -0.37
CA ARG A 56 -1.47 -10.28 -0.85
C ARG A 56 -1.56 -9.31 0.32
N SER A 57 -1.18 -8.06 0.05
CA SER A 57 -1.28 -6.97 1.01
C SER A 57 -2.61 -6.25 0.84
N TYR A 58 -3.29 -5.96 1.94
CA TYR A 58 -4.54 -5.21 2.00
C TYR A 58 -4.46 -4.16 3.10
N SER A 59 -4.73 -2.91 2.74
CA SER A 59 -4.67 -1.81 3.70
C SER A 59 -5.73 -1.94 4.76
N ILE A 60 -5.36 -1.60 5.99
CA ILE A 60 -6.28 -1.50 7.11
C ILE A 60 -7.17 -0.28 6.88
N CYS A 61 -8.49 -0.47 6.88
CA CYS A 61 -9.48 0.57 6.63
C CYS A 61 -10.21 1.02 7.92
N ALA A 62 -9.75 0.60 9.07
CA ALA A 62 -10.17 1.07 10.39
C ALA A 62 -9.19 2.12 10.93
N ALA A 63 -9.65 3.02 11.81
CA ALA A 63 -8.76 3.82 12.63
C ALA A 63 -8.31 3.02 13.86
N PRO A 64 -7.12 3.28 14.43
CA PRO A 64 -6.71 2.64 15.68
C PRO A 64 -7.72 2.79 16.82
N ALA A 65 -8.40 3.93 16.89
CA ALA A 65 -9.43 4.21 17.90
C ALA A 65 -10.74 3.40 17.72
N ASP A 66 -10.95 2.76 16.56
CA ASP A 66 -12.13 1.91 16.34
C ASP A 66 -12.05 0.60 17.15
N GLY A 67 -10.85 0.21 17.60
CA GLY A 67 -10.65 -1.03 18.33
C GLY A 67 -10.88 -2.29 17.48
N GLU A 68 -10.79 -2.18 16.17
CA GLU A 68 -10.97 -3.29 15.23
C GLU A 68 -9.83 -3.37 14.21
N LEU A 69 -9.51 -4.59 13.79
CA LEU A 69 -8.62 -4.87 12.68
C LEU A 69 -9.46 -5.22 11.45
N ARG A 70 -9.62 -4.28 10.52
CA ARG A 70 -10.49 -4.42 9.36
C ARG A 70 -9.75 -4.07 8.07
N VAL A 71 -9.83 -4.94 7.07
CA VAL A 71 -9.26 -4.71 5.73
C VAL A 71 -10.36 -4.69 4.67
N GLY A 72 -10.19 -3.87 3.64
CA GLY A 72 -11.06 -3.83 2.48
C GLY A 72 -10.43 -4.57 1.29
N ILE A 73 -11.19 -5.47 0.67
CA ILE A 73 -10.73 -6.29 -0.46
C ILE A 73 -11.63 -6.05 -1.66
N LYS A 74 -11.08 -5.42 -2.70
CA LYS A 74 -11.75 -5.32 -4.00
C LYS A 74 -11.37 -6.51 -4.88
N ARG A 75 -12.37 -7.17 -5.45
CA ARG A 75 -12.20 -8.31 -6.34
C ARG A 75 -11.57 -7.85 -7.66
N VAL A 76 -10.48 -8.51 -8.03
CA VAL A 76 -9.81 -8.30 -9.32
C VAL A 76 -10.19 -9.46 -10.24
N ALA A 77 -10.55 -9.16 -11.48
CA ALA A 77 -10.84 -10.22 -12.48
C ALA A 77 -9.61 -11.13 -12.63
N GLY A 78 -9.80 -12.44 -12.45
CA GLY A 78 -8.72 -13.43 -12.44
C GLY A 78 -7.82 -13.39 -11.19
N GLY A 79 -8.11 -12.54 -10.22
CA GLY A 79 -7.35 -12.42 -8.96
C GLY A 79 -7.61 -13.62 -8.05
N ARG A 80 -6.59 -14.44 -7.82
CA ARG A 80 -6.70 -15.68 -7.04
C ARG A 80 -7.11 -15.42 -5.60
N PHE A 81 -6.37 -14.54 -4.88
CA PHE A 81 -6.63 -14.26 -3.48
C PHE A 81 -7.97 -13.52 -3.27
N SER A 82 -8.23 -12.48 -4.05
CA SER A 82 -9.47 -11.70 -3.90
C SER A 82 -10.74 -12.49 -4.22
N SER A 83 -10.64 -13.48 -5.12
CA SER A 83 -11.74 -14.42 -5.40
C SER A 83 -11.90 -15.42 -4.25
N TRP A 84 -10.80 -15.96 -3.72
CA TRP A 84 -10.82 -16.85 -2.55
C TRP A 84 -11.36 -16.15 -1.31
N ALA A 85 -10.96 -14.90 -1.06
CA ALA A 85 -11.43 -14.12 0.09
C ALA A 85 -12.96 -13.95 0.12
N SER A 86 -13.61 -13.97 -1.07
CA SER A 86 -15.08 -13.94 -1.16
C SER A 86 -15.77 -15.21 -0.67
N SER A 87 -15.05 -16.30 -0.45
CA SER A 87 -15.60 -17.56 0.10
C SER A 87 -15.48 -17.64 1.63
N LEU A 88 -14.72 -16.74 2.25
CA LEU A 88 -14.53 -16.69 3.70
C LEU A 88 -15.84 -16.40 4.44
N ARG A 89 -15.92 -16.92 5.67
CA ARG A 89 -17.05 -16.73 6.57
C ARG A 89 -16.55 -16.43 7.99
N ALA A 90 -17.42 -15.90 8.83
CA ALA A 90 -17.14 -15.77 10.26
C ALA A 90 -16.79 -17.15 10.86
N GLY A 91 -15.72 -17.20 11.65
CA GLY A 91 -15.13 -18.41 12.23
C GLY A 91 -14.02 -19.04 11.41
N ASP A 92 -13.82 -18.63 10.13
CA ASP A 92 -12.66 -19.07 9.35
C ASP A 92 -11.37 -18.43 9.89
N THR A 93 -10.24 -18.98 9.45
CA THR A 93 -8.91 -18.45 9.78
C THR A 93 -8.17 -18.01 8.51
N VAL A 94 -7.53 -16.86 8.58
CA VAL A 94 -6.59 -16.38 7.56
C VAL A 94 -5.26 -16.04 8.21
N GLU A 95 -4.16 -16.45 7.58
CA GLU A 95 -2.84 -16.12 8.10
C GLU A 95 -2.45 -14.70 7.70
N ALA A 96 -1.88 -13.94 8.63
CA ALA A 96 -1.44 -12.57 8.41
C ALA A 96 -0.08 -12.29 9.05
N MET A 97 0.72 -11.46 8.39
CA MET A 97 1.88 -10.81 9.03
C MET A 97 1.40 -9.60 9.84
N PRO A 98 2.15 -9.18 10.86
CA PRO A 98 1.92 -7.92 11.55
C PRO A 98 1.77 -6.72 10.61
N PRO A 99 1.04 -5.65 11.02
CA PRO A 99 0.88 -4.45 10.23
C PRO A 99 2.21 -3.85 9.78
N SER A 100 2.26 -3.42 8.53
CA SER A 100 3.46 -2.83 7.91
C SER A 100 3.07 -1.72 6.93
N GLY A 101 4.05 -0.93 6.47
CA GLY A 101 3.85 0.11 5.47
C GLY A 101 4.18 1.51 5.99
N ASN A 102 4.57 2.39 5.05
CA ASN A 102 5.06 3.75 5.31
C ASN A 102 4.05 4.84 4.91
N PHE A 103 2.87 4.47 4.43
CA PHE A 103 1.80 5.41 4.10
C PHE A 103 1.06 5.87 5.36
N THR A 104 1.82 6.41 6.32
CA THR A 104 1.36 6.78 7.65
C THR A 104 1.65 8.23 7.95
N TRP A 105 0.85 8.84 8.83
CA TRP A 105 1.05 10.18 9.33
C TRP A 105 0.88 10.24 10.83
N ASP A 106 1.65 11.11 11.50
CA ASP A 106 1.55 11.30 12.94
C ASP A 106 0.55 12.44 13.24
N PHE A 107 -0.66 12.06 13.58
CA PHE A 107 -1.69 12.98 14.03
C PHE A 107 -1.45 13.35 15.50
N VAL A 108 -1.46 14.65 15.81
CA VAL A 108 -1.09 15.16 17.12
C VAL A 108 -2.25 15.92 17.74
N PRO A 109 -2.74 15.53 18.94
CA PRO A 109 -3.79 16.26 19.63
C PRO A 109 -3.47 17.75 19.75
N GLY A 110 -4.46 18.62 19.46
CA GLY A 110 -4.31 20.07 19.51
C GLY A 110 -3.72 20.71 18.24
N ARG A 111 -3.36 19.93 17.23
CA ARG A 111 -3.02 20.47 15.91
C ARG A 111 -4.29 20.93 15.20
N ALA A 112 -4.22 22.10 14.56
CA ALA A 112 -5.22 22.63 13.65
C ALA A 112 -4.64 22.65 12.24
N ALA A 113 -4.86 21.58 11.47
CA ALA A 113 -4.24 21.36 10.16
C ALA A 113 -5.27 21.13 9.06
N SER A 114 -4.85 21.29 7.82
CA SER A 114 -5.62 20.93 6.63
C SER A 114 -4.95 19.76 5.92
N TYR A 115 -5.75 18.75 5.60
CA TYR A 115 -5.34 17.55 4.88
C TYR A 115 -6.13 17.40 3.59
N VAL A 116 -5.51 16.87 2.56
CA VAL A 116 -6.19 16.49 1.33
C VAL A 116 -5.88 15.04 0.97
N ALA A 117 -6.85 14.32 0.42
CA ALA A 117 -6.62 13.02 -0.15
C ALA A 117 -7.23 12.87 -1.55
N PHE A 118 -6.49 12.23 -2.43
CA PHE A 118 -6.93 11.75 -3.73
C PHE A 118 -6.99 10.21 -3.67
N ALA A 119 -8.20 9.68 -3.74
CA ALA A 119 -8.44 8.25 -3.75
C ALA A 119 -9.18 7.83 -5.01
N ALA A 120 -8.96 6.59 -5.50
CA ALA A 120 -9.84 6.00 -6.50
C ALA A 120 -10.02 4.50 -6.27
N GLY A 121 -11.28 4.05 -6.36
CA GLY A 121 -11.67 2.65 -6.12
C GLY A 121 -11.18 2.16 -4.75
N SER A 122 -10.43 1.05 -4.72
CA SER A 122 -9.90 0.49 -3.47
C SER A 122 -8.78 1.33 -2.80
N GLY A 123 -8.25 2.36 -3.48
CA GLY A 123 -7.32 3.30 -2.85
C GLY A 123 -7.90 4.08 -1.66
N ILE A 124 -9.22 4.02 -1.48
CA ILE A 124 -9.89 4.56 -0.30
C ILE A 124 -9.51 3.81 1.00
N THR A 125 -9.08 2.55 0.94
CA THR A 125 -8.87 1.76 2.16
C THR A 125 -7.84 2.36 3.12
N PRO A 126 -6.60 2.72 2.73
CA PRO A 126 -5.67 3.37 3.65
C PRO A 126 -6.08 4.83 3.95
N VAL A 127 -6.69 5.51 2.99
CA VAL A 127 -7.15 6.90 3.16
C VAL A 127 -8.25 6.99 4.21
N LEU A 128 -9.18 6.03 4.26
CA LEU A 128 -10.24 5.99 5.27
C LEU A 128 -9.66 5.89 6.69
N SER A 129 -8.65 5.05 6.89
CA SER A 129 -7.94 4.91 8.16
C SER A 129 -7.30 6.24 8.60
N LEU A 130 -6.59 6.91 7.67
CA LEU A 130 -5.96 8.22 7.92
C LEU A 130 -7.01 9.30 8.23
N LEU A 131 -8.05 9.41 7.40
CA LEU A 131 -9.14 10.39 7.55
C LEU A 131 -9.86 10.26 8.90
N LYS A 132 -10.24 9.03 9.27
CA LYS A 132 -10.90 8.76 10.56
C LYS A 132 -9.99 9.13 11.72
N THR A 133 -8.70 8.80 11.63
CA THR A 133 -7.73 9.10 12.67
C THR A 133 -7.49 10.60 12.79
N ALA A 134 -7.28 11.31 11.68
CA ALA A 134 -7.12 12.77 11.67
C ALA A 134 -8.27 13.49 12.38
N LEU A 135 -9.51 13.17 11.97
CA LEU A 135 -10.70 13.83 12.48
C LEU A 135 -11.00 13.51 13.95
N ALA A 136 -10.58 12.32 14.42
CA ALA A 136 -10.75 11.90 15.82
C ALA A 136 -9.67 12.49 16.75
N VAL A 137 -8.41 12.53 16.31
CA VAL A 137 -7.27 12.96 17.14
C VAL A 137 -7.11 14.47 17.16
N GLU A 138 -7.42 15.14 16.03
CA GLU A 138 -7.20 16.58 15.83
C GLU A 138 -8.55 17.31 15.67
N PRO A 139 -9.18 17.79 16.75
CA PRO A 139 -10.55 18.32 16.71
C PRO A 139 -10.71 19.60 15.87
N ASP A 140 -9.61 20.35 15.65
CA ASP A 140 -9.62 21.60 14.88
C ASP A 140 -9.12 21.41 13.42
N SER A 141 -8.68 20.22 13.07
CA SER A 141 -8.21 19.91 11.71
C SER A 141 -9.35 19.62 10.74
N ARG A 142 -9.07 19.88 9.46
CA ARG A 142 -9.99 19.66 8.32
C ARG A 142 -9.41 18.64 7.36
N PHE A 143 -10.29 17.88 6.72
CA PHE A 143 -9.92 16.88 5.74
C PHE A 143 -10.77 17.00 4.48
N THR A 144 -10.14 17.11 3.32
CA THR A 144 -10.79 17.11 2.01
C THR A 144 -10.47 15.83 1.27
N LEU A 145 -11.49 15.07 0.89
CA LEU A 145 -11.38 13.84 0.12
C LEU A 145 -11.93 14.05 -1.29
N LEU A 146 -11.08 13.82 -2.30
CA LEU A 146 -11.46 13.75 -3.71
C LEU A 146 -11.43 12.26 -4.11
N TYR A 147 -12.62 11.70 -4.40
CA TYR A 147 -12.78 10.24 -4.51
C TYR A 147 -13.38 9.83 -5.86
N GLY A 148 -12.53 9.23 -6.72
CA GLY A 148 -12.89 8.77 -8.05
C GLY A 148 -13.44 7.33 -8.06
N ASN A 149 -14.59 7.13 -8.70
CA ASN A 149 -15.21 5.81 -8.90
C ASN A 149 -15.86 5.72 -10.29
N ARG A 150 -16.40 4.56 -10.63
CA ARG A 150 -17.13 4.38 -11.87
C ARG A 150 -18.54 4.91 -11.74
N SER A 151 -19.25 4.56 -10.69
CA SER A 151 -20.64 4.86 -10.40
C SER A 151 -20.86 4.87 -8.89
N SER A 152 -21.99 5.39 -8.44
CA SER A 152 -22.35 5.49 -7.03
C SER A 152 -22.40 4.12 -6.33
N ASP A 153 -22.89 3.08 -7.00
CA ASP A 153 -22.96 1.70 -6.54
C ASP A 153 -21.56 1.03 -6.40
N SER A 154 -20.54 1.59 -7.02
CA SER A 154 -19.15 1.11 -6.95
C SER A 154 -18.29 1.84 -5.91
N ILE A 155 -18.87 2.80 -5.16
CA ILE A 155 -18.18 3.54 -4.11
C ILE A 155 -18.05 2.66 -2.87
N MET A 156 -16.81 2.24 -2.54
CA MET A 156 -16.55 1.58 -1.28
C MET A 156 -16.70 2.56 -0.12
N PHE A 157 -17.29 2.10 0.98
CA PHE A 157 -17.54 2.88 2.22
C PHE A 157 -18.42 4.11 2.04
N LEU A 158 -19.35 4.10 1.05
CA LEU A 158 -20.25 5.23 0.80
C LEU A 158 -21.02 5.64 2.06
N GLU A 159 -21.67 4.69 2.72
CA GLU A 159 -22.45 4.93 3.93
C GLU A 159 -21.57 5.38 5.12
N GLU A 160 -20.37 4.77 5.27
CA GLU A 160 -19.44 5.16 6.33
C GLU A 160 -18.92 6.58 6.10
N LEU A 161 -18.58 6.95 4.87
CA LEU A 161 -18.17 8.32 4.51
C LEU A 161 -19.30 9.34 4.72
N ALA A 162 -20.55 8.98 4.40
CA ALA A 162 -21.72 9.82 4.66
C ALA A 162 -21.95 10.03 6.17
N ALA A 163 -21.83 8.97 6.97
CA ALA A 163 -21.92 9.05 8.42
C ALA A 163 -20.80 9.91 9.02
N LEU A 164 -19.56 9.76 8.53
CA LEU A 164 -18.43 10.60 8.94
C LEU A 164 -18.64 12.07 8.56
N LYS A 165 -19.14 12.34 7.35
CA LYS A 165 -19.46 13.72 6.92
C LYS A 165 -20.52 14.36 7.82
N ASN A 166 -21.55 13.61 8.21
CA ASN A 166 -22.57 14.08 9.14
C ASN A 166 -21.98 14.34 10.55
N ARG A 167 -21.10 13.46 11.02
CA ARG A 167 -20.44 13.60 12.34
C ARG A 167 -19.49 14.79 12.39
N TYR A 168 -18.78 15.06 11.29
CA TYR A 168 -17.73 16.06 11.21
C TYR A 168 -18.08 17.20 10.25
N LEU A 169 -19.33 17.68 10.31
CA LEU A 169 -19.83 18.81 9.53
C LEU A 169 -18.88 20.02 9.64
N GLY A 170 -18.48 20.61 8.50
CA GLY A 170 -17.53 21.73 8.43
C GLY A 170 -16.05 21.33 8.51
N ARG A 171 -15.73 20.09 8.91
CA ARG A 171 -14.35 19.60 8.96
C ARG A 171 -14.02 18.51 7.94
N LEU A 172 -15.02 17.78 7.42
CA LEU A 172 -14.87 16.79 6.37
C LEU A 172 -15.62 17.24 5.11
N GLN A 173 -14.88 17.40 4.03
CA GLN A 173 -15.42 17.56 2.68
C GLN A 173 -15.14 16.29 1.86
N VAL A 174 -16.17 15.78 1.18
CA VAL A 174 -16.04 14.60 0.30
C VAL A 174 -16.63 14.99 -1.06
N TYR A 175 -15.82 14.87 -2.11
CA TYR A 175 -16.20 15.12 -3.49
C TYR A 175 -16.03 13.82 -4.28
N HIS A 176 -17.15 13.35 -4.85
CA HIS A 176 -17.16 12.15 -5.69
C HIS A 176 -16.99 12.53 -7.16
N PHE A 177 -16.08 11.83 -7.86
CA PHE A 177 -15.84 11.96 -9.28
C PHE A 177 -16.27 10.65 -9.95
N LEU A 178 -17.30 10.71 -10.81
CA LEU A 178 -17.92 9.53 -11.39
C LEU A 178 -17.72 9.47 -12.90
N THR A 179 -17.39 8.27 -13.41
CA THR A 179 -17.08 8.09 -14.84
C THR A 179 -18.23 7.52 -15.65
N ALA A 180 -19.23 6.92 -15.02
CA ALA A 180 -20.39 6.30 -15.65
C ALA A 180 -21.73 6.94 -15.25
N GLU A 181 -21.69 7.97 -14.42
CA GLU A 181 -22.86 8.77 -14.03
C GLU A 181 -22.56 10.24 -14.27
N ALA A 182 -23.60 11.01 -14.55
CA ALA A 182 -23.50 12.45 -14.76
C ALA A 182 -23.92 13.19 -13.49
N ASP A 183 -23.12 14.16 -13.08
CA ASP A 183 -23.42 15.16 -12.04
C ASP A 183 -23.70 16.51 -12.72
N ASP A 184 -24.50 17.36 -12.09
CA ASP A 184 -24.81 18.70 -12.58
C ASP A 184 -23.57 19.61 -12.64
N VAL A 185 -22.58 19.34 -11.79
CA VAL A 185 -21.30 20.04 -11.78
C VAL A 185 -20.30 19.31 -12.70
N ALA A 186 -19.95 19.94 -13.81
CA ALA A 186 -19.08 19.36 -14.84
C ALA A 186 -17.73 18.83 -14.31
N LEU A 187 -17.19 19.47 -13.27
CA LEU A 187 -15.93 19.06 -12.63
C LEU A 187 -15.99 17.62 -12.12
N PHE A 188 -17.13 17.17 -11.59
CA PHE A 188 -17.28 15.84 -10.98
C PHE A 188 -17.53 14.72 -12.00
N ASN A 189 -17.71 15.08 -13.28
CA ASN A 189 -17.96 14.12 -14.36
C ASN A 189 -16.65 13.62 -14.98
N GLY A 190 -16.30 12.38 -14.71
CA GLY A 190 -15.14 11.70 -15.33
C GLY A 190 -14.05 11.31 -14.34
N ARG A 191 -12.90 10.92 -14.89
CA ARG A 191 -11.74 10.48 -14.10
C ARG A 191 -11.02 11.66 -13.46
N LEU A 192 -10.42 11.43 -12.31
CA LEU A 192 -9.42 12.33 -11.72
C LEU A 192 -8.13 12.30 -12.58
N ASP A 193 -8.19 12.93 -13.73
CA ASP A 193 -7.06 13.18 -14.62
C ASP A 193 -6.35 14.51 -14.27
N ALA A 194 -5.25 14.81 -14.95
CA ALA A 194 -4.43 15.99 -14.66
C ALA A 194 -5.23 17.31 -14.75
N ALA A 195 -6.16 17.43 -15.72
CA ALA A 195 -6.95 18.64 -15.91
C ALA A 195 -7.95 18.83 -14.75
N ARG A 196 -8.68 17.76 -14.38
CA ARG A 196 -9.65 17.81 -13.27
C ARG A 196 -8.97 17.97 -11.92
N ILE A 197 -7.82 17.34 -11.71
CA ILE A 197 -7.04 17.52 -10.48
C ILE A 197 -6.58 18.96 -10.34
N ALA A 198 -6.03 19.56 -11.41
CA ALA A 198 -5.63 20.96 -11.40
C ALA A 198 -6.81 21.91 -11.13
N GLU A 199 -7.98 21.65 -11.70
CA GLU A 199 -9.19 22.43 -11.45
C GLU A 199 -9.70 22.24 -10.01
N ALA A 200 -9.74 21.00 -9.51
CA ALA A 200 -10.17 20.69 -8.15
C ALA A 200 -9.23 21.34 -7.10
N LEU A 201 -7.92 21.32 -7.32
CA LEU A 201 -6.96 21.99 -6.45
C LEU A 201 -7.20 23.51 -6.41
N ARG A 202 -7.52 24.14 -7.54
CA ARG A 202 -7.81 25.60 -7.59
C ARG A 202 -9.13 25.99 -6.95
N SER A 203 -10.16 25.13 -7.05
CA SER A 203 -11.54 25.49 -6.68
C SER A 203 -12.02 24.89 -5.36
N LEU A 204 -11.45 23.79 -4.90
CA LEU A 204 -11.93 23.01 -3.77
C LEU A 204 -10.93 22.88 -2.62
N VAL A 205 -9.63 23.14 -2.86
CA VAL A 205 -8.56 22.87 -1.90
C VAL A 205 -7.71 24.13 -1.69
N ASP A 206 -7.61 24.56 -0.44
CA ASP A 206 -6.59 25.55 -0.07
C ASP A 206 -5.25 24.82 0.12
N THR A 207 -4.35 24.98 -0.85
CA THR A 207 -3.03 24.31 -0.84
C THR A 207 -1.98 25.06 -0.01
N SER A 208 -2.23 26.33 0.37
CA SER A 208 -1.25 27.18 1.05
C SER A 208 -0.91 26.74 2.47
N GLY A 209 -1.79 25.98 3.10
CA GLY A 209 -1.65 25.53 4.49
C GLY A 209 -1.77 24.02 4.67
N LEU A 210 -1.56 23.24 3.61
CA LEU A 210 -1.65 21.78 3.71
C LEU A 210 -0.53 21.21 4.58
N GLU A 211 -0.94 20.47 5.61
CA GLU A 211 -0.03 19.72 6.47
C GLU A 211 0.45 18.43 5.78
N ALA A 212 -0.46 17.70 5.13
CA ALA A 212 -0.12 16.56 4.29
C ALA A 212 -1.17 16.29 3.21
N ALA A 213 -0.72 15.66 2.11
CA ALA A 213 -1.54 15.15 1.03
C ALA A 213 -1.35 13.63 0.89
N PHE A 214 -2.46 12.90 0.76
CA PHE A 214 -2.47 11.44 0.65
C PHE A 214 -3.01 11.02 -0.71
N VAL A 215 -2.27 10.17 -1.43
CA VAL A 215 -2.65 9.79 -2.79
C VAL A 215 -2.61 8.26 -2.92
N CYS A 216 -3.76 7.65 -3.25
CA CYS A 216 -3.84 6.20 -3.47
C CYS A 216 -4.90 5.84 -4.52
N GLY A 217 -4.49 5.12 -5.57
CA GLY A 217 -5.37 4.71 -6.67
C GLY A 217 -4.63 4.21 -7.91
N PRO A 218 -5.22 4.33 -9.10
CA PRO A 218 -4.56 3.99 -10.36
C PRO A 218 -3.32 4.86 -10.62
N ALA A 219 -2.27 4.26 -11.20
CA ALA A 219 -0.98 4.92 -11.41
C ALA A 219 -1.10 6.29 -12.09
N ALA A 220 -1.86 6.39 -13.19
CA ALA A 220 -2.04 7.67 -13.91
C ALA A 220 -2.68 8.77 -13.06
N MET A 221 -3.62 8.41 -12.16
CA MET A 221 -4.22 9.37 -11.22
C MET A 221 -3.19 9.79 -10.17
N MET A 222 -2.44 8.85 -9.62
CA MET A 222 -1.44 9.14 -8.58
C MET A 222 -0.36 10.06 -9.13
N ASP A 223 0.17 9.76 -10.32
CA ASP A 223 1.18 10.59 -10.99
C ASP A 223 0.65 12.00 -11.33
N ALA A 224 -0.62 12.12 -11.68
CA ALA A 224 -1.26 13.41 -11.94
C ALA A 224 -1.51 14.20 -10.64
N ALA A 225 -1.94 13.53 -9.57
CA ALA A 225 -2.19 14.18 -8.28
C ALA A 225 -0.88 14.67 -7.64
N GLU A 226 0.16 13.84 -7.65
CA GLU A 226 1.48 14.22 -7.14
C GLU A 226 2.03 15.44 -7.88
N ARG A 227 2.04 15.43 -9.21
CA ARG A 227 2.47 16.60 -10.01
C ARG A 227 1.60 17.82 -9.75
N GLY A 228 0.27 17.68 -9.76
CA GLY A 228 -0.64 18.78 -9.52
C GLY A 228 -0.47 19.44 -8.15
N LEU A 229 -0.18 18.65 -7.10
CA LEU A 229 0.13 19.14 -5.77
C LEU A 229 1.47 19.91 -5.73
N ILE A 230 2.51 19.38 -6.39
CA ILE A 230 3.81 20.06 -6.51
C ILE A 230 3.66 21.37 -7.27
N ASP A 231 2.95 21.36 -8.41
CA ASP A 231 2.69 22.55 -9.23
C ASP A 231 1.86 23.61 -8.47
N ALA A 232 1.01 23.17 -7.52
CA ALA A 232 0.27 24.04 -6.61
C ALA A 232 1.08 24.51 -5.38
N GLY A 233 2.38 24.19 -5.31
CA GLY A 233 3.31 24.66 -4.28
C GLY A 233 3.35 23.80 -3.02
N VAL A 234 2.78 22.61 -3.02
CA VAL A 234 2.87 21.70 -1.87
C VAL A 234 4.26 21.07 -1.83
N ASP A 235 4.89 21.09 -0.65
CA ASP A 235 6.20 20.47 -0.44
C ASP A 235 6.13 18.94 -0.75
N PRO A 236 6.98 18.41 -1.63
CA PRO A 236 7.02 16.98 -1.93
C PRO A 236 7.17 16.08 -0.69
N ALA A 237 7.83 16.55 0.38
CA ALA A 237 7.95 15.81 1.63
C ALA A 237 6.62 15.62 2.37
N ARG A 238 5.60 16.41 2.03
CA ARG A 238 4.24 16.35 2.58
C ARG A 238 3.27 15.57 1.70
N ILE A 239 3.72 15.05 0.54
CA ILE A 239 2.92 14.27 -0.39
C ILE A 239 3.25 12.79 -0.20
N LEU A 240 2.30 12.03 0.34
CA LEU A 240 2.42 10.59 0.53
C LEU A 240 1.66 9.88 -0.60
N VAL A 241 2.33 8.92 -1.25
CA VAL A 241 1.74 8.14 -2.34
C VAL A 241 1.82 6.65 -1.99
N GLU A 242 0.67 5.96 -1.96
CA GLU A 242 0.59 4.52 -1.74
C GLU A 242 0.21 3.81 -3.04
N ARG A 243 1.08 2.91 -3.50
CA ARG A 243 0.89 2.12 -4.72
C ARG A 243 0.55 0.68 -4.35
N PHE A 244 -0.54 0.13 -4.88
CA PHE A 244 -0.92 -1.28 -4.67
C PHE A 244 -0.28 -2.22 -5.69
N THR A 245 0.09 -1.68 -6.85
CA THR A 245 0.75 -2.42 -7.93
C THR A 245 1.84 -1.56 -8.57
N ALA A 246 2.89 -2.21 -9.01
CA ALA A 246 3.97 -1.52 -9.73
C ALA A 246 3.56 -1.04 -11.15
N GLY A 247 2.43 -1.52 -11.65
CA GLY A 247 2.08 -1.37 -13.07
C GLY A 247 3.00 -2.21 -13.99
N PRO A 248 2.70 -2.33 -15.27
CA PRO A 248 3.59 -2.98 -16.23
C PRO A 248 4.82 -2.08 -16.47
N LEU A 249 6.00 -2.69 -16.46
CA LEU A 249 7.23 -1.99 -16.91
C LEU A 249 7.08 -1.60 -18.38
N SER A 250 7.60 -0.43 -18.75
CA SER A 250 7.75 -0.08 -20.15
C SER A 250 8.63 -1.12 -20.87
N ALA A 251 8.46 -1.28 -22.18
CA ALA A 251 9.29 -2.21 -22.97
C ALA A 251 10.80 -1.92 -22.81
N ALA A 252 11.15 -0.63 -22.74
CA ALA A 252 12.54 -0.20 -22.53
C ALA A 252 13.04 -0.59 -21.13
N ALA A 253 12.24 -0.36 -20.07
CA ALA A 253 12.61 -0.73 -18.70
C ALA A 253 12.72 -2.25 -18.53
N ALA A 254 11.81 -3.02 -19.16
CA ALA A 254 11.87 -4.48 -19.15
C ALA A 254 13.13 -5.01 -19.89
N ALA A 255 13.52 -4.38 -21.00
CA ALA A 255 14.76 -4.74 -21.72
C ALA A 255 16.01 -4.40 -20.88
N ALA A 256 16.05 -3.23 -20.25
CA ALA A 256 17.15 -2.82 -19.36
C ALA A 256 17.28 -3.79 -18.17
N ALA A 257 16.17 -4.18 -17.55
CA ALA A 257 16.14 -5.15 -16.46
C ALA A 257 16.75 -6.50 -16.87
N ARG A 258 16.39 -7.03 -18.04
CA ARG A 258 16.96 -8.29 -18.56
C ARG A 258 18.47 -8.21 -18.80
N VAL A 259 18.96 -7.08 -19.31
CA VAL A 259 20.41 -6.86 -19.51
C VAL A 259 21.14 -6.81 -18.17
N LEU A 260 20.55 -6.16 -17.17
CA LEU A 260 21.08 -6.08 -15.81
C LEU A 260 21.15 -7.49 -15.18
N GLU A 261 20.06 -8.24 -15.24
CA GLU A 261 19.95 -9.61 -14.72
C GLU A 261 20.98 -10.53 -15.39
N ALA A 262 21.12 -10.48 -16.72
CA ALA A 262 22.09 -11.30 -17.46
C ALA A 262 23.55 -11.02 -17.07
N LYS A 263 23.90 -9.76 -16.77
CA LYS A 263 25.23 -9.38 -16.28
C LYS A 263 25.53 -9.87 -14.88
N ALA A 264 24.52 -10.17 -14.11
CA ALA A 264 24.61 -10.63 -12.73
C ALA A 264 24.64 -12.15 -12.59
N GLU A 265 24.42 -12.91 -13.67
CA GLU A 265 24.39 -14.37 -13.65
C GLU A 265 25.65 -14.94 -13.00
N GLY A 266 25.48 -15.87 -12.06
CA GLY A 266 26.57 -16.55 -11.37
C GLY A 266 27.19 -15.77 -10.21
N ARG A 267 26.82 -14.50 -9.97
CA ARG A 267 27.34 -13.73 -8.84
C ARG A 267 26.91 -14.34 -7.52
N MET A 268 27.83 -14.34 -6.56
CA MET A 268 27.58 -14.88 -5.24
C MET A 268 26.98 -13.82 -4.31
N VAL A 269 25.88 -14.14 -3.66
CA VAL A 269 25.20 -13.25 -2.70
C VAL A 269 25.14 -13.93 -1.35
N GLN A 270 25.68 -13.27 -0.32
CA GLN A 270 25.54 -13.72 1.05
C GLN A 270 24.21 -13.21 1.62
N VAL A 271 23.38 -14.11 2.13
CA VAL A 271 22.07 -13.80 2.70
C VAL A 271 22.05 -14.19 4.16
N THR A 272 21.72 -13.26 5.05
CA THR A 272 21.45 -13.49 6.48
C THR A 272 19.96 -13.48 6.72
N LEU A 273 19.44 -14.52 7.39
CA LEU A 273 18.02 -14.64 7.75
C LEU A 273 17.89 -15.50 9.02
N ASP A 274 17.17 -15.03 10.04
CA ASP A 274 16.99 -15.65 11.35
C ASP A 274 18.32 -16.05 11.99
N GLY A 275 19.31 -15.14 11.96
CA GLY A 275 20.66 -15.32 12.46
C GLY A 275 21.52 -16.32 11.67
N ARG A 276 20.99 -16.90 10.61
CA ARG A 276 21.72 -17.86 9.76
C ARG A 276 22.23 -17.17 8.50
N ARG A 277 23.49 -17.41 8.18
CA ARG A 277 24.15 -16.87 7.00
C ARG A 277 24.37 -17.97 5.96
N ARG A 278 24.00 -17.69 4.71
CA ARG A 278 24.21 -18.60 3.58
C ARG A 278 24.63 -17.82 2.34
N THR A 279 25.57 -18.35 1.60
CA THR A 279 25.94 -17.84 0.28
C THR A 279 25.12 -18.58 -0.79
N ILE A 280 24.51 -17.82 -1.68
CA ILE A 280 23.69 -18.32 -2.79
C ILE A 280 24.22 -17.76 -4.10
N GLU A 281 23.96 -18.46 -5.19
CA GLU A 281 24.23 -17.96 -6.54
C GLU A 281 23.02 -17.20 -7.06
N PHE A 282 23.26 -16.04 -7.68
CA PHE A 282 22.23 -15.28 -8.38
C PHE A 282 21.96 -15.90 -9.75
N HIS A 283 20.69 -16.17 -10.04
CA HIS A 283 20.26 -16.71 -11.32
C HIS A 283 19.41 -15.67 -12.08
N ALA A 284 19.90 -15.22 -13.23
CA ALA A 284 19.22 -14.23 -14.08
C ALA A 284 17.81 -14.69 -14.48
N GLY A 285 17.62 -15.99 -14.72
CA GLY A 285 16.31 -16.56 -15.02
C GLY A 285 15.27 -16.43 -13.90
N LEU A 286 15.71 -16.20 -12.66
CA LEU A 286 14.88 -15.93 -11.48
C LEU A 286 14.68 -14.43 -11.24
N GLY A 287 15.55 -13.61 -11.81
CA GLY A 287 15.38 -12.16 -11.93
C GLY A 287 15.62 -11.34 -10.66
N SER A 288 15.89 -11.95 -9.48
CA SER A 288 16.10 -11.18 -8.25
C SER A 288 16.84 -11.99 -7.17
N ILE A 289 17.46 -11.27 -6.22
CA ILE A 289 18.09 -11.87 -5.03
C ILE A 289 17.07 -12.68 -4.23
N LEU A 290 15.84 -12.17 -4.05
CA LEU A 290 14.76 -12.89 -3.35
C LEU A 290 14.48 -14.26 -3.97
N GLU A 291 14.26 -14.32 -5.28
CA GLU A 291 13.90 -15.56 -5.94
C GLU A 291 15.08 -16.54 -5.96
N SER A 292 16.31 -16.07 -6.14
CA SER A 292 17.52 -16.88 -6.02
C SER A 292 17.70 -17.47 -4.61
N ALA A 293 17.45 -16.66 -3.56
CA ALA A 293 17.49 -17.13 -2.17
C ALA A 293 16.43 -18.20 -1.89
N ARG A 294 15.21 -17.98 -2.39
CA ARG A 294 14.11 -18.94 -2.23
C ARG A 294 14.36 -20.25 -2.99
N ALA A 295 14.88 -20.18 -4.21
CA ALA A 295 15.27 -21.34 -4.99
C ALA A 295 16.38 -22.13 -4.30
N ALA A 296 17.28 -21.46 -3.56
CA ALA A 296 18.28 -22.11 -2.71
C ALA A 296 17.72 -22.66 -1.38
N GLY A 297 16.40 -22.63 -1.17
CA GLY A 297 15.72 -23.17 0.01
C GLY A 297 15.73 -22.27 1.23
N MET A 298 16.02 -20.98 1.09
CA MET A 298 15.89 -20.00 2.18
C MET A 298 14.45 -19.46 2.22
N PRO A 299 13.77 -19.42 3.39
CA PRO A 299 12.41 -18.90 3.50
C PRO A 299 12.37 -17.38 3.55
N ALA A 300 13.07 -16.71 2.62
CA ALA A 300 13.10 -15.24 2.57
C ALA A 300 11.70 -14.65 2.44
N PRO A 301 11.36 -13.61 3.25
CA PRO A 301 10.02 -13.05 3.33
C PRO A 301 9.63 -12.32 2.03
N PHE A 302 8.36 -12.46 1.63
CA PHE A 302 7.82 -11.78 0.46
C PHE A 302 6.30 -11.63 0.53
N ALA A 303 5.75 -10.72 -0.28
CA ALA A 303 4.31 -10.63 -0.55
C ALA A 303 4.04 -10.25 -2.01
N CYS A 304 4.23 -8.98 -2.42
CA CYS A 304 3.87 -8.49 -3.75
C CYS A 304 4.84 -8.89 -4.87
N LYS A 305 6.12 -9.11 -4.57
CA LYS A 305 7.23 -9.34 -5.52
C LYS A 305 7.38 -8.24 -6.58
N ALA A 306 6.81 -7.07 -6.35
CA ALA A 306 6.70 -5.97 -7.33
C ALA A 306 7.32 -4.65 -6.82
N GLY A 307 8.09 -4.69 -5.74
CA GLY A 307 8.75 -3.50 -5.20
C GLY A 307 7.84 -2.52 -4.44
N VAL A 308 6.64 -2.97 -4.02
CA VAL A 308 5.61 -2.10 -3.44
C VAL A 308 5.48 -2.28 -1.93
N CYS A 309 5.42 -3.54 -1.45
CA CYS A 309 4.99 -3.83 -0.07
C CYS A 309 6.12 -3.87 0.96
N ALA A 310 7.36 -3.67 0.58
CA ALA A 310 8.54 -3.74 1.43
C ALA A 310 8.69 -5.00 2.33
N THR A 311 7.84 -6.04 2.18
CA THR A 311 7.93 -7.30 2.94
C THR A 311 9.28 -7.99 2.73
N CYS A 312 9.88 -7.86 1.56
CA CYS A 312 11.19 -8.41 1.21
C CYS A 312 12.36 -7.45 1.50
N ARG A 313 12.15 -6.44 2.34
CA ARG A 313 13.18 -5.48 2.74
C ARG A 313 14.32 -6.21 3.46
N ALA A 314 15.54 -5.91 3.05
CA ALA A 314 16.76 -6.34 3.73
C ALA A 314 17.78 -5.22 3.72
N ARG A 315 18.72 -5.24 4.65
CA ARG A 315 19.84 -4.29 4.69
C ARG A 315 20.98 -4.78 3.82
N LEU A 316 21.45 -3.97 2.89
CA LEU A 316 22.67 -4.20 2.14
C LEU A 316 23.86 -3.91 3.04
N THR A 317 24.65 -4.93 3.38
CA THR A 317 25.78 -4.83 4.30
C THR A 317 27.13 -4.86 3.60
N LEU A 318 27.17 -5.33 2.34
CA LEU A 318 28.37 -5.37 1.51
C LEU A 318 27.98 -5.29 0.04
N GLY A 319 28.83 -4.66 -0.78
CA GLY A 319 28.68 -4.57 -2.23
C GLY A 319 27.59 -3.60 -2.66
N GLU A 320 27.18 -3.72 -3.90
CA GLU A 320 26.18 -2.85 -4.51
C GLU A 320 25.12 -3.67 -5.26
N VAL A 321 23.88 -3.17 -5.23
CA VAL A 321 22.76 -3.72 -5.98
C VAL A 321 22.03 -2.61 -6.73
N GLU A 322 21.39 -2.96 -7.83
CA GLU A 322 20.43 -2.09 -8.52
C GLU A 322 19.02 -2.63 -8.31
N MET A 323 18.12 -1.76 -7.86
CA MET A 323 16.69 -2.08 -7.74
C MET A 323 15.96 -1.70 -9.03
N LYS A 324 15.34 -2.68 -9.70
CA LYS A 324 14.55 -2.47 -10.94
C LYS A 324 13.32 -1.57 -10.72
N ALA A 325 12.78 -1.59 -9.52
CA ALA A 325 11.69 -0.73 -9.06
C ALA A 325 11.77 -0.57 -7.53
N ASN A 326 11.44 0.62 -7.04
CA ASN A 326 11.29 0.89 -5.62
C ASN A 326 10.12 1.86 -5.39
N TYR A 327 9.03 1.32 -4.85
CA TYR A 327 7.86 2.08 -4.42
C TYR A 327 7.58 1.90 -2.92
N GLY A 328 8.23 0.91 -2.28
CA GLY A 328 7.97 0.52 -0.89
C GLY A 328 8.96 1.09 0.13
N LEU A 329 10.13 1.57 -0.32
CA LEU A 329 11.12 2.20 0.57
C LEU A 329 11.16 3.70 0.34
N SER A 330 11.22 4.44 1.43
CA SER A 330 11.51 5.88 1.41
C SER A 330 12.97 6.16 1.00
N ALA A 331 13.24 7.40 0.56
CA ALA A 331 14.61 7.83 0.27
C ALA A 331 15.53 7.69 1.51
N GLY A 332 15.00 7.92 2.71
CA GLY A 332 15.74 7.75 3.96
C GLY A 332 16.13 6.30 4.23
N GLU A 333 15.25 5.34 3.96
CA GLU A 333 15.55 3.91 4.11
C GLU A 333 16.59 3.45 3.08
N VAL A 334 16.48 3.91 1.82
CA VAL A 334 17.49 3.63 0.79
C VAL A 334 18.86 4.20 1.20
N ALA A 335 18.90 5.43 1.72
CA ALA A 335 20.14 6.05 2.21
C ALA A 335 20.73 5.31 3.42
N GLN A 336 19.91 4.61 4.22
CA GLN A 336 20.35 3.74 5.31
C GLN A 336 20.80 2.35 4.84
N GLY A 337 20.80 2.09 3.52
CA GLY A 337 21.23 0.85 2.92
C GLY A 337 20.14 -0.23 2.83
N PHE A 338 18.86 0.11 3.00
CA PHE A 338 17.80 -0.87 2.78
C PHE A 338 17.50 -1.06 1.29
N VAL A 339 17.23 -2.31 0.91
CA VAL A 339 16.90 -2.72 -0.44
C VAL A 339 15.69 -3.65 -0.46
N LEU A 340 14.95 -3.64 -1.58
CA LEU A 340 13.87 -4.58 -1.84
C LEU A 340 14.43 -5.78 -2.60
N THR A 341 14.69 -6.88 -1.92
CA THR A 341 15.36 -8.05 -2.50
C THR A 341 14.61 -8.67 -3.67
N CYS A 342 13.28 -8.47 -3.77
CA CYS A 342 12.48 -8.89 -4.92
C CYS A 342 12.74 -8.06 -6.19
N GLN A 343 13.39 -6.92 -6.06
CA GLN A 343 13.74 -6.03 -7.17
C GLN A 343 15.27 -5.90 -7.32
N ALA A 344 16.04 -6.29 -6.31
CA ALA A 344 17.47 -6.11 -6.27
C ALA A 344 18.20 -7.14 -7.14
N VAL A 345 19.12 -6.63 -7.96
CA VAL A 345 20.06 -7.39 -8.80
C VAL A 345 21.47 -7.01 -8.35
N PRO A 346 22.38 -7.95 -8.06
CA PRO A 346 23.74 -7.64 -7.65
C PRO A 346 24.53 -7.03 -8.82
N ILE A 347 25.26 -5.90 -8.57
CA ILE A 347 26.09 -5.25 -9.58
C ILE A 347 27.60 -5.38 -9.28
N THR A 348 27.96 -5.78 -8.08
CA THR A 348 29.32 -6.20 -7.68
C THR A 348 29.40 -7.70 -7.42
N ASP A 349 30.60 -8.27 -7.36
CA ASP A 349 30.78 -9.72 -7.15
C ASP A 349 30.57 -10.14 -5.70
N ASP A 350 30.82 -9.25 -4.74
CA ASP A 350 30.65 -9.51 -3.31
C ASP A 350 29.45 -8.71 -2.80
N VAL A 351 28.30 -9.33 -2.74
CA VAL A 351 27.06 -8.72 -2.21
C VAL A 351 26.62 -9.47 -0.95
N ALA A 352 26.25 -8.71 0.10
CA ALA A 352 25.64 -9.29 1.30
C ALA A 352 24.36 -8.51 1.68
N VAL A 353 23.29 -9.25 1.93
CA VAL A 353 21.99 -8.71 2.40
C VAL A 353 21.60 -9.38 3.71
N ASP A 354 21.04 -8.59 4.62
CA ASP A 354 20.62 -9.01 5.95
C ASP A 354 19.14 -8.67 6.17
N PHE A 355 18.31 -9.69 6.35
CA PHE A 355 16.88 -9.55 6.63
C PHE A 355 16.58 -9.27 8.10
N ASP A 356 17.57 -9.47 8.99
CA ASP A 356 17.42 -9.29 10.44
C ASP A 356 17.80 -7.87 10.89
N GLY A 357 18.39 -7.06 9.96
CA GLY A 357 18.98 -5.74 10.19
C GLY A 357 18.03 -4.54 10.06
#